data_533771e03896c0be37ae7fe28bdbc419
#
_entry.id   533771e03896c0be37ae7fe28bdbc419
#
_cell.length_a   1.000
_cell.length_b   1.000
_cell.length_c   1.000
_cell.angle_alpha   90.00
_cell.angle_beta   90.00
_cell.angle_gamma   90.00
#
_symmetry.space_group_name_H-M   'P 1'
#
loop_
_entity.id
_entity.type
_entity.pdbx_description
1 polymer ?
#
loop_
_entity_poly.entity_id
_entity_poly.type
_entity_poly.pdbx_seq_one_letter_code
_entity_poly.pdbx_strand_id
1 'polypeptide(L)'
;MTGCGKDTTKEDSKDIDTFRIMIAPYQDADTLLTGLEPLGGMIKDELATQGYNVGNVEITVGTSYSAVGEALSAGTADAGFISGGTYVTYDDDCDVLLTAQRKAINKDSLNAKDWNDGTEEAFTDNLTTYYRSIILAGPSTKGQELAAKVNAGQKLTWDDLNGATWAVMGASSASGYIYPSLWLYNNYGKQISDLANVVQSDSYTTSMSRLAAGQVDVIVGFAHMRAKYAANWMSKFGGTDDCYKQTAVLAVTDQIMDDTICVSKNSDIMSEGFKKAFADACINIG
;
A
#
# COMPACT_ATOMS: atom_id res chain seq x y z
N MET A 1 -23.67 1.06 -41.08
CA MET A 1 -23.40 2.37 -40.47
C MET A 1 -22.20 2.19 -39.55
N THR A 2 -21.05 2.61 -40.03
CA THR A 2 -19.77 2.53 -39.31
C THR A 2 -19.70 3.71 -38.37
N GLY A 3 -19.82 3.44 -37.06
CA GLY A 3 -19.56 4.44 -36.03
C GLY A 3 -18.06 4.68 -35.90
N CYS A 4 -17.56 5.80 -36.43
CA CYS A 4 -16.25 6.34 -36.12
C CYS A 4 -16.28 6.75 -34.65
N GLY A 5 -15.57 6.01 -33.79
CA GLY A 5 -15.14 6.52 -32.50
C GLY A 5 -14.26 7.75 -32.74
N LYS A 6 -14.70 8.92 -32.29
CA LYS A 6 -13.85 10.10 -32.23
C LYS A 6 -12.82 9.84 -31.11
N ASP A 7 -11.60 9.51 -31.50
CA ASP A 7 -10.42 9.76 -30.67
C ASP A 7 -10.33 11.29 -30.49
N THR A 8 -10.92 11.79 -29.44
CA THR A 8 -10.74 13.20 -29.05
C THR A 8 -9.39 13.28 -28.31
N THR A 9 -8.31 13.51 -29.08
CA THR A 9 -7.02 13.90 -28.50
C THR A 9 -7.25 15.18 -27.69
N LYS A 10 -6.99 15.12 -26.38
CA LYS A 10 -7.06 16.28 -25.49
C LYS A 10 -6.05 17.32 -25.94
N GLU A 11 -6.43 18.59 -25.87
CA GLU A 11 -5.54 19.70 -26.18
C GLU A 11 -4.36 19.72 -25.20
N ASP A 12 -3.15 19.84 -25.69
CA ASP A 12 -1.93 19.92 -24.88
C ASP A 12 -1.70 21.36 -24.41
N SER A 13 -2.58 21.84 -23.49
CA SER A 13 -2.42 23.14 -22.88
C SER A 13 -1.14 23.20 -22.05
N LYS A 14 -0.35 24.25 -22.26
CA LYS A 14 0.87 24.51 -21.48
C LYS A 14 0.62 25.30 -20.20
N ASP A 15 -0.54 25.92 -20.08
CA ASP A 15 -1.00 26.64 -18.89
C ASP A 15 -2.06 25.80 -18.17
N ILE A 16 -1.76 25.42 -16.93
CA ILE A 16 -2.60 24.58 -16.09
C ILE A 16 -2.80 25.31 -14.75
N ASP A 17 -4.02 25.63 -14.41
CA ASP A 17 -4.32 26.34 -13.16
C ASP A 17 -3.98 25.51 -11.94
N THR A 18 -4.48 24.26 -11.90
CA THR A 18 -4.26 23.33 -10.78
C THR A 18 -4.10 21.91 -11.28
N PHE A 19 -3.04 21.24 -10.83
CA PHE A 19 -2.81 19.82 -11.00
C PHE A 19 -3.10 19.09 -9.67
N ARG A 20 -4.11 18.22 -9.64
CA ARG A 20 -4.63 17.56 -8.44
C ARG A 20 -4.12 16.14 -8.36
N ILE A 21 -3.34 15.84 -7.31
CA ILE A 21 -2.78 14.51 -7.01
C ILE A 21 -3.41 13.98 -5.73
N MET A 22 -3.91 12.75 -5.76
CA MET A 22 -4.44 12.09 -4.57
C MET A 22 -3.65 10.83 -4.25
N ILE A 23 -3.35 10.62 -2.96
CA ILE A 23 -2.51 9.51 -2.49
C ILE A 23 -3.33 8.57 -1.60
N ALA A 24 -3.18 7.27 -1.82
CA ALA A 24 -3.83 6.26 -0.99
C ALA A 24 -3.30 6.29 0.46
N PRO A 25 -4.17 6.10 1.48
CA PRO A 25 -3.80 6.25 2.89
C PRO A 25 -3.10 4.98 3.42
N TYR A 26 -1.84 4.76 3.04
CA TYR A 26 -1.05 3.64 3.56
C TYR A 26 -0.48 3.87 4.96
N GLN A 27 -0.55 5.11 5.46
CA GLN A 27 -0.31 5.49 6.86
C GLN A 27 -1.23 6.66 7.24
N ASP A 28 -1.11 7.20 8.45
CA ASP A 28 -1.95 8.35 8.86
C ASP A 28 -1.73 9.57 7.96
N ALA A 29 -2.81 10.32 7.72
CA ALA A 29 -2.83 11.41 6.75
C ALA A 29 -1.86 12.54 7.10
N ASP A 30 -1.72 12.89 8.39
CA ASP A 30 -0.86 13.98 8.83
C ASP A 30 0.62 13.65 8.59
N THR A 31 1.00 12.39 8.86
CA THR A 31 2.37 11.91 8.58
C THR A 31 2.65 11.91 7.08
N LEU A 32 1.68 11.47 6.26
CA LEU A 32 1.82 11.49 4.80
C LEU A 32 1.98 12.92 4.28
N LEU A 33 1.08 13.83 4.63
CA LEU A 33 1.10 15.20 4.17
C LEU A 33 2.38 15.92 4.56
N THR A 34 2.85 15.71 5.80
CA THR A 34 4.14 16.28 6.25
C THR A 34 5.32 15.77 5.43
N GLY A 35 5.34 14.47 5.13
CA GLY A 35 6.41 13.86 4.32
C GLY A 35 6.38 14.28 2.84
N LEU A 36 5.21 14.67 2.34
CA LEU A 36 4.98 15.03 0.94
C LEU A 36 4.99 16.54 0.69
N GLU A 37 5.15 17.36 1.75
CA GLU A 37 5.11 18.82 1.64
C GLU A 37 6.01 19.39 0.52
N PRO A 38 7.27 18.92 0.32
CA PRO A 38 8.11 19.44 -0.75
C PRO A 38 7.73 18.92 -2.15
N LEU A 39 7.00 17.82 -2.26
CA LEU A 39 6.77 17.12 -3.52
C LEU A 39 6.00 17.97 -4.54
N GLY A 40 5.01 18.73 -4.10
CA GLY A 40 4.23 19.60 -4.98
C GLY A 40 5.10 20.66 -5.68
N GLY A 41 6.02 21.29 -4.92
CA GLY A 41 7.00 22.24 -5.47
C GLY A 41 7.95 21.57 -6.45
N MET A 42 8.49 20.41 -6.09
CA MET A 42 9.42 19.65 -6.96
C MET A 42 8.76 19.25 -8.29
N ILE A 43 7.53 18.74 -8.26
CA ILE A 43 6.77 18.42 -9.48
C ILE A 43 6.55 19.67 -10.33
N LYS A 44 6.15 20.78 -9.73
CA LYS A 44 5.94 22.05 -10.43
C LYS A 44 7.20 22.54 -11.12
N ASP A 45 8.34 22.49 -10.44
CA ASP A 45 9.63 22.94 -10.98
C ASP A 45 10.07 22.04 -12.16
N GLU A 46 9.93 20.72 -12.05
CA GLU A 46 10.24 19.79 -13.13
C GLU A 46 9.34 19.99 -14.34
N LEU A 47 8.04 20.18 -14.15
CA LEU A 47 7.10 20.46 -15.22
C LEU A 47 7.43 21.78 -15.94
N ALA A 48 7.89 22.79 -15.21
CA ALA A 48 8.33 24.06 -15.78
C ALA A 48 9.54 23.90 -16.69
N THR A 49 10.49 23.01 -16.39
CA THR A 49 11.63 22.71 -17.27
C THR A 49 11.20 22.14 -18.61
N GLN A 50 10.00 21.55 -18.67
CA GLN A 50 9.42 20.94 -19.88
C GLN A 50 8.40 21.87 -20.56
N GLY A 51 8.31 23.12 -20.13
CA GLY A 51 7.50 24.16 -20.74
C GLY A 51 6.04 24.17 -20.31
N TYR A 52 5.69 23.51 -19.20
CA TYR A 52 4.36 23.59 -18.58
C TYR A 52 4.36 24.63 -17.45
N ASN A 53 3.42 25.54 -17.50
CA ASN A 53 3.19 26.53 -16.46
C ASN A 53 2.03 26.07 -15.56
N VAL A 54 2.37 25.39 -14.46
CA VAL A 54 1.38 24.90 -13.49
C VAL A 54 1.23 25.90 -12.36
N GLY A 55 0.05 26.48 -12.19
CA GLY A 55 -0.24 27.46 -11.13
C GLY A 55 -0.09 26.86 -9.74
N ASN A 56 -0.77 25.73 -9.50
CA ASN A 56 -0.74 25.01 -8.23
C ASN A 56 -0.65 23.49 -8.45
N VAL A 57 0.14 22.79 -7.63
CA VAL A 57 0.11 21.34 -7.50
C VAL A 57 -0.50 21.03 -6.14
N GLU A 58 -1.72 20.48 -6.15
CA GLU A 58 -2.46 20.13 -4.95
C GLU A 58 -2.30 18.65 -4.66
N ILE A 59 -1.72 18.32 -3.49
CA ILE A 59 -1.55 16.94 -3.04
C ILE A 59 -2.47 16.70 -1.85
N THR A 60 -3.32 15.68 -1.97
CA THR A 60 -4.26 15.29 -0.92
C THR A 60 -4.12 13.80 -0.60
N VAL A 61 -4.56 13.39 0.60
CA VAL A 61 -4.63 11.99 1.00
C VAL A 61 -6.10 11.56 1.01
N GLY A 62 -6.40 10.48 0.30
CA GLY A 62 -7.74 9.91 0.29
C GLY A 62 -8.15 9.34 1.64
N THR A 63 -9.44 9.29 1.91
CA THR A 63 -10.00 8.68 3.13
C THR A 63 -9.93 7.14 3.08
N SER A 64 -9.81 6.57 1.89
CA SER A 64 -9.63 5.13 1.64
C SER A 64 -8.97 4.91 0.28
N TYR A 65 -8.49 3.70 0.03
CA TYR A 65 -7.99 3.30 -1.30
C TYR A 65 -9.04 3.47 -2.40
N SER A 66 -10.29 3.06 -2.11
CA SER A 66 -11.39 3.21 -3.07
C SER A 66 -11.73 4.68 -3.36
N ALA A 67 -11.67 5.56 -2.35
CA ALA A 67 -11.94 6.98 -2.54
C ALA A 67 -10.97 7.65 -3.53
N VAL A 68 -9.70 7.19 -3.58
CA VAL A 68 -8.73 7.67 -4.57
C VAL A 68 -9.10 7.16 -5.97
N GLY A 69 -9.48 5.89 -6.09
CA GLY A 69 -9.97 5.33 -7.36
C GLY A 69 -11.21 6.04 -7.89
N GLU A 70 -12.19 6.31 -7.01
CA GLU A 70 -13.40 7.07 -7.33
C GLU A 70 -13.07 8.49 -7.79
N ALA A 71 -12.10 9.16 -7.16
CA ALA A 71 -11.68 10.51 -7.54
C ALA A 71 -11.03 10.53 -8.93
N LEU A 72 -10.22 9.52 -9.27
CA LEU A 72 -9.65 9.34 -10.60
C LEU A 72 -10.75 9.06 -11.64
N SER A 73 -11.68 8.16 -11.32
CA SER A 73 -12.83 7.83 -12.18
C SER A 73 -13.72 9.05 -12.45
N ALA A 74 -13.95 9.87 -11.43
CA ALA A 74 -14.74 11.10 -11.57
C ALA A 74 -13.99 12.29 -12.22
N GLY A 75 -12.66 12.19 -12.43
CA GLY A 75 -11.83 13.31 -12.90
C GLY A 75 -11.66 14.43 -11.87
N THR A 76 -11.97 14.18 -10.60
CA THR A 76 -11.76 15.14 -9.50
C THR A 76 -10.33 15.09 -8.96
N ALA A 77 -9.61 13.98 -9.18
CA ALA A 77 -8.17 13.90 -9.12
C ALA A 77 -7.63 13.64 -10.54
N ASP A 78 -6.53 14.31 -10.90
CA ASP A 78 -5.89 14.18 -12.21
C ASP A 78 -4.90 13.03 -12.22
N ALA A 79 -4.19 12.83 -11.11
CA ALA A 79 -3.28 11.71 -10.89
C ALA A 79 -3.49 11.09 -9.52
N GLY A 80 -3.14 9.80 -9.37
CA GLY A 80 -3.27 9.08 -8.11
C GLY A 80 -2.12 8.11 -7.89
N PHE A 81 -1.64 8.03 -6.64
CA PHE A 81 -0.72 7.01 -6.19
C PHE A 81 -1.55 5.92 -5.53
N ILE A 82 -1.75 4.80 -6.22
CA ILE A 82 -2.69 3.75 -5.85
C ILE A 82 -2.08 2.35 -5.96
N SER A 83 -2.61 1.42 -5.19
CA SER A 83 -2.22 0.01 -5.31
C SER A 83 -2.72 -0.62 -6.62
N GLY A 84 -2.03 -1.66 -7.08
CA GLY A 84 -2.48 -2.43 -8.23
C GLY A 84 -3.91 -2.97 -8.09
N GLY A 85 -4.34 -3.31 -6.86
CA GLY A 85 -5.71 -3.74 -6.59
C GLY A 85 -6.75 -2.64 -6.79
N THR A 86 -6.42 -1.40 -6.40
CA THR A 86 -7.26 -0.24 -6.69
C THR A 86 -7.30 0.03 -8.19
N TYR A 87 -6.13 0.00 -8.86
CA TYR A 87 -6.09 0.19 -10.31
C TYR A 87 -7.00 -0.79 -11.06
N VAL A 88 -6.91 -2.08 -10.78
CA VAL A 88 -7.75 -3.11 -11.45
C VAL A 88 -9.25 -2.86 -11.28
N THR A 89 -9.67 -2.20 -10.21
CA THR A 89 -11.08 -1.85 -9.99
C THR A 89 -11.54 -0.67 -10.85
N TYR A 90 -10.61 0.22 -11.24
CA TYR A 90 -10.89 1.47 -11.96
C TYR A 90 -10.12 1.58 -13.28
N ASP A 91 -9.69 0.48 -13.87
CA ASP A 91 -8.83 0.44 -15.07
C ASP A 91 -9.53 0.99 -16.34
N ASP A 92 -10.86 0.96 -16.37
CA ASP A 92 -11.63 1.62 -17.43
C ASP A 92 -11.47 3.15 -17.43
N ASP A 93 -11.23 3.75 -16.25
CA ASP A 93 -11.22 5.21 -16.03
C ASP A 93 -9.81 5.81 -15.83
N CYS A 94 -8.78 5.00 -15.67
CA CYS A 94 -7.40 5.47 -15.50
C CYS A 94 -6.38 4.67 -16.29
N ASP A 95 -5.26 5.33 -16.60
CA ASP A 95 -4.08 4.72 -17.20
C ASP A 95 -2.96 4.62 -16.16
N VAL A 96 -2.23 3.50 -16.13
CA VAL A 96 -0.96 3.41 -15.39
C VAL A 96 0.10 4.19 -16.13
N LEU A 97 0.72 5.15 -15.46
CA LEU A 97 1.81 5.95 -16.00
C LEU A 97 3.17 5.38 -15.61
N LEU A 98 3.35 5.06 -14.34
CA LEU A 98 4.59 4.52 -13.77
C LEU A 98 4.27 3.47 -12.70
N THR A 99 5.26 2.63 -12.43
CA THR A 99 5.29 1.75 -11.24
C THR A 99 6.39 2.23 -10.31
N ALA A 100 6.09 2.30 -9.03
CA ALA A 100 7.07 2.70 -8.04
C ALA A 100 8.21 1.67 -7.92
N GLN A 101 9.38 2.16 -7.58
CA GLN A 101 10.56 1.36 -7.21
C GLN A 101 10.96 1.69 -5.78
N ARG A 102 11.46 0.70 -5.05
CA ARG A 102 11.90 0.87 -3.66
C ARG A 102 13.19 0.11 -3.40
N LYS A 103 13.87 0.44 -2.32
CA LYS A 103 14.92 -0.41 -1.79
C LYS A 103 14.33 -1.76 -1.33
N ALA A 104 14.94 -2.85 -1.76
CA ALA A 104 14.61 -4.20 -1.29
C ALA A 104 14.99 -4.34 0.21
N ILE A 105 14.35 -5.27 0.89
CA ILE A 105 14.76 -5.68 2.23
C ILE A 105 15.63 -6.93 2.17
N ASN A 106 16.38 -7.20 3.23
CA ASN A 106 17.28 -8.34 3.35
C ASN A 106 16.56 -9.70 3.48
N LYS A 107 15.23 -9.72 3.52
CA LYS A 107 14.41 -10.93 3.63
C LYS A 107 13.38 -10.98 2.51
N ASP A 108 13.33 -12.10 1.77
CA ASP A 108 12.37 -12.32 0.68
C ASP A 108 11.88 -13.80 0.63
N SER A 109 12.02 -14.55 1.71
CA SER A 109 11.59 -15.95 1.78
C SER A 109 10.06 -16.09 1.87
N LEU A 110 9.51 -17.12 1.24
CA LEU A 110 8.12 -17.56 1.44
C LEU A 110 7.93 -18.37 2.74
N ASN A 111 9.01 -18.80 3.39
CA ASN A 111 8.95 -19.53 4.63
C ASN A 111 8.91 -18.57 5.83
N ALA A 112 7.83 -18.58 6.58
CA ALA A 112 7.62 -17.71 7.73
C ALA A 112 8.74 -17.81 8.80
N LYS A 113 9.33 -19.00 8.99
CA LYS A 113 10.42 -19.21 9.98
C LYS A 113 11.66 -18.36 9.68
N ASP A 114 11.94 -18.07 8.41
CA ASP A 114 13.11 -17.28 8.00
C ASP A 114 12.94 -15.81 8.41
N TRP A 115 11.73 -15.40 8.74
CA TRP A 115 11.39 -14.07 9.26
C TRP A 115 11.42 -14.02 10.80
N ASN A 116 11.42 -15.17 11.46
CA ASN A 116 11.39 -15.34 12.90
C ASN A 116 12.74 -15.84 13.46
N ASP A 117 13.82 -15.63 12.74
CA ASP A 117 15.19 -16.07 13.07
C ASP A 117 15.91 -15.15 14.07
N GLY A 118 15.23 -14.11 14.57
CA GLY A 118 15.77 -13.12 15.50
C GLY A 118 16.56 -11.99 14.84
N THR A 119 16.67 -11.97 13.50
CA THR A 119 17.28 -10.84 12.78
C THR A 119 16.20 -9.86 12.29
N GLU A 120 16.54 -8.59 12.31
CA GLU A 120 15.64 -7.52 11.87
C GLU A 120 15.58 -7.42 10.33
N GLU A 121 14.44 -6.98 9.81
CA GLU A 121 14.37 -6.54 8.42
C GLU A 121 15.16 -5.23 8.29
N ALA A 122 16.02 -5.17 7.27
CA ALA A 122 16.79 -3.98 6.92
C ALA A 122 16.70 -3.71 5.42
N PHE A 123 16.64 -2.44 5.05
CA PHE A 123 16.72 -2.05 3.64
C PHE A 123 18.14 -2.29 3.11
N THR A 124 18.21 -2.75 1.87
CA THR A 124 19.45 -2.93 1.10
C THR A 124 19.59 -1.83 0.06
N ASP A 125 20.73 -1.76 -0.63
CA ASP A 125 20.91 -0.82 -1.74
C ASP A 125 20.36 -1.36 -3.08
N ASN A 126 19.89 -2.61 -3.10
CA ASN A 126 19.25 -3.17 -4.28
C ASN A 126 17.85 -2.59 -4.45
N LEU A 127 17.50 -2.22 -5.68
CA LEU A 127 16.15 -1.79 -6.03
C LEU A 127 15.28 -2.98 -6.41
N THR A 128 13.99 -2.85 -6.15
CA THR A 128 12.96 -3.83 -6.52
C THR A 128 11.67 -3.11 -6.92
N THR A 129 10.85 -3.78 -7.72
CA THR A 129 9.52 -3.33 -8.16
C THR A 129 8.40 -4.11 -7.49
N TYR A 130 8.72 -4.90 -6.48
CA TYR A 130 7.75 -5.70 -5.74
C TYR A 130 8.07 -5.75 -4.25
N TYR A 131 7.10 -6.15 -3.49
CA TYR A 131 7.21 -6.50 -2.08
C TYR A 131 6.34 -7.72 -1.77
N ARG A 132 6.28 -8.15 -0.52
CA ARG A 132 5.38 -9.20 -0.05
C ARG A 132 4.46 -8.67 1.04
N SER A 133 3.35 -9.35 1.26
CA SER A 133 2.58 -9.21 2.49
C SER A 133 2.98 -10.28 3.50
N ILE A 134 2.86 -9.94 4.76
CA ILE A 134 2.99 -10.87 5.88
C ILE A 134 1.69 -10.93 6.68
N ILE A 135 1.42 -12.10 7.22
CA ILE A 135 0.45 -12.32 8.28
C ILE A 135 1.25 -12.34 9.57
N LEU A 136 1.03 -11.37 10.46
CA LEU A 136 1.85 -11.10 11.64
C LEU A 136 1.04 -11.32 12.91
N ALA A 137 1.49 -12.23 13.78
CA ALA A 137 0.93 -12.43 15.11
C ALA A 137 1.56 -11.48 16.13
N GLY A 138 0.76 -11.05 17.11
CA GLY A 138 1.14 -10.13 18.16
C GLY A 138 1.34 -10.80 19.53
N PRO A 139 1.46 -9.97 20.61
CA PRO A 139 1.75 -10.41 21.96
C PRO A 139 0.56 -11.02 22.70
N SER A 140 -0.65 -11.02 22.13
CA SER A 140 -1.81 -11.65 22.77
C SER A 140 -1.58 -13.15 22.98
N THR A 141 -2.29 -13.77 23.91
CA THR A 141 -2.19 -15.20 24.18
C THR A 141 -2.41 -16.02 22.89
N LYS A 142 -3.45 -15.68 22.12
CA LYS A 142 -3.76 -16.38 20.88
C LYS A 142 -2.67 -16.14 19.82
N GLY A 143 -2.18 -14.91 19.69
CA GLY A 143 -1.08 -14.59 18.78
C GLY A 143 0.17 -15.41 19.09
N GLN A 144 0.54 -15.52 20.35
CA GLN A 144 1.71 -16.30 20.77
C GLN A 144 1.52 -17.84 20.62
N GLU A 145 0.30 -18.34 20.76
CA GLU A 145 -0.02 -19.76 20.43
C GLU A 145 0.22 -20.04 18.94
N LEU A 146 -0.24 -19.16 18.06
CA LEU A 146 -0.02 -19.28 16.62
C LEU A 146 1.48 -19.19 16.26
N ALA A 147 2.18 -18.23 16.86
CA ALA A 147 3.62 -18.04 16.69
C ALA A 147 4.40 -19.28 17.10
N ALA A 148 4.07 -19.89 18.26
CA ALA A 148 4.73 -21.09 18.75
C ALA A 148 4.58 -22.28 17.78
N LYS A 149 3.39 -22.47 17.20
CA LYS A 149 3.17 -23.53 16.20
C LYS A 149 4.03 -23.32 14.96
N VAL A 150 4.06 -22.12 14.39
CA VAL A 150 4.85 -21.80 13.20
C VAL A 150 6.34 -21.96 13.48
N ASN A 151 6.83 -21.46 14.59
CA ASN A 151 8.24 -21.56 14.98
C ASN A 151 8.67 -23.01 15.23
N ALA A 152 7.74 -23.87 15.68
CA ALA A 152 7.94 -25.32 15.78
C ALA A 152 7.87 -26.05 14.42
N GLY A 153 7.61 -25.34 13.32
CA GLY A 153 7.47 -25.92 11.98
C GLY A 153 6.12 -26.61 11.74
N GLN A 154 5.13 -26.35 12.58
CA GLN A 154 3.79 -26.91 12.42
C GLN A 154 2.98 -26.03 11.45
N LYS A 155 2.16 -26.66 10.62
CA LYS A 155 1.18 -25.93 9.81
C LYS A 155 0.01 -25.47 10.68
N LEU A 156 -0.41 -24.23 10.51
CA LEU A 156 -1.64 -23.74 11.09
C LEU A 156 -2.84 -24.37 10.38
N THR A 157 -3.89 -24.70 11.14
CA THR A 157 -5.17 -25.12 10.59
C THR A 157 -6.05 -23.92 10.32
N TRP A 158 -7.14 -24.10 9.55
CA TRP A 158 -8.15 -23.06 9.42
C TRP A 158 -8.73 -22.64 10.78
N ASP A 159 -9.01 -23.59 11.67
CA ASP A 159 -9.56 -23.31 12.99
C ASP A 159 -8.58 -22.50 13.86
N ASP A 160 -7.29 -22.70 13.73
CA ASP A 160 -6.27 -21.87 14.39
C ASP A 160 -6.41 -20.40 13.99
N LEU A 161 -6.51 -20.15 12.68
CA LEU A 161 -6.60 -18.81 12.10
C LEU A 161 -7.97 -18.19 12.34
N ASN A 162 -9.05 -18.94 12.18
CA ASN A 162 -10.42 -18.50 12.38
C ASN A 162 -10.74 -18.20 13.86
N GLY A 163 -10.03 -18.83 14.78
CA GLY A 163 -10.15 -18.57 16.22
C GLY A 163 -9.42 -17.31 16.70
N ALA A 164 -8.68 -16.62 15.82
CA ALA A 164 -7.97 -15.38 16.13
C ALA A 164 -8.77 -14.14 15.70
N THR A 165 -8.54 -13.01 16.36
CA THR A 165 -9.06 -11.70 15.95
C THR A 165 -8.05 -11.01 15.03
N TRP A 166 -8.49 -10.66 13.83
CA TRP A 166 -7.65 -10.07 12.78
C TRP A 166 -7.94 -8.58 12.60
N ALA A 167 -6.89 -7.77 12.45
CA ALA A 167 -7.06 -6.43 11.88
C ALA A 167 -6.54 -6.42 10.44
N VAL A 168 -7.38 -5.91 9.55
CA VAL A 168 -7.13 -5.85 8.09
C VAL A 168 -7.38 -4.44 7.57
N MET A 169 -6.88 -4.14 6.39
CA MET A 169 -7.18 -2.89 5.69
C MET A 169 -8.47 -3.02 4.86
N GLY A 170 -8.86 -1.96 4.15
CA GLY A 170 -9.97 -2.01 3.19
C GLY A 170 -9.71 -3.01 2.06
N ALA A 171 -10.79 -3.51 1.46
CA ALA A 171 -10.77 -4.62 0.50
C ALA A 171 -9.94 -4.38 -0.78
N SER A 172 -9.65 -3.13 -1.13
CA SER A 172 -8.79 -2.75 -2.26
C SER A 172 -7.29 -2.65 -1.91
N SER A 173 -6.92 -2.85 -0.63
CA SER A 173 -5.51 -2.84 -0.22
C SER A 173 -4.82 -4.13 -0.61
N ALA A 174 -3.75 -4.05 -1.41
CA ALA A 174 -3.01 -5.22 -1.88
C ALA A 174 -2.45 -6.05 -0.72
N SER A 175 -1.55 -5.49 0.11
CA SER A 175 -0.93 -6.23 1.22
C SER A 175 -1.79 -6.32 2.47
N GLY A 176 -2.78 -5.43 2.62
CA GLY A 176 -3.65 -5.40 3.81
C GLY A 176 -4.93 -6.22 3.67
N TYR A 177 -5.22 -6.77 2.48
CA TYR A 177 -6.44 -7.55 2.25
C TYR A 177 -6.31 -8.56 1.10
N ILE A 178 -6.01 -8.13 -0.14
CA ILE A 178 -6.15 -8.96 -1.35
C ILE A 178 -5.20 -10.16 -1.29
N TYR A 179 -3.91 -9.94 -1.13
CA TYR A 179 -2.91 -11.02 -1.13
C TYR A 179 -3.00 -11.94 0.11
N PRO A 180 -3.27 -11.44 1.33
CA PRO A 180 -3.64 -12.31 2.46
C PRO A 180 -4.88 -13.14 2.22
N SER A 181 -5.94 -12.58 1.58
CA SER A 181 -7.12 -13.36 1.17
C SER A 181 -6.76 -14.45 0.18
N LEU A 182 -5.95 -14.13 -0.82
CA LEU A 182 -5.48 -15.11 -1.80
C LEU A 182 -4.63 -16.20 -1.14
N TRP A 183 -3.76 -15.85 -0.19
CA TRP A 183 -2.99 -16.82 0.57
C TRP A 183 -3.90 -17.77 1.37
N LEU A 184 -4.93 -17.24 2.05
CA LEU A 184 -5.94 -18.05 2.75
C LEU A 184 -6.69 -18.97 1.78
N TYR A 185 -7.06 -18.45 0.61
CA TYR A 185 -7.76 -19.23 -0.40
C TYR A 185 -6.90 -20.39 -0.94
N ASN A 186 -5.65 -20.13 -1.26
CA ASN A 186 -4.73 -21.14 -1.78
C ASN A 186 -4.41 -22.25 -0.76
N ASN A 187 -4.43 -21.94 0.54
CA ASN A 187 -4.09 -22.90 1.58
C ASN A 187 -5.30 -23.60 2.21
N TYR A 188 -6.47 -22.95 2.24
CA TYR A 188 -7.65 -23.43 2.98
C TYR A 188 -8.96 -23.38 2.18
N GLY A 189 -8.98 -22.82 0.96
CA GLY A 189 -10.19 -22.56 0.20
C GLY A 189 -11.10 -21.50 0.86
N LYS A 190 -10.54 -20.61 1.65
CA LYS A 190 -11.20 -19.59 2.47
C LYS A 190 -10.58 -18.22 2.23
N GLN A 191 -11.30 -17.15 2.55
CA GLN A 191 -10.86 -15.77 2.40
C GLN A 191 -10.95 -15.02 3.75
N ILE A 192 -10.46 -13.79 3.80
CA ILE A 192 -10.61 -12.91 4.98
C ILE A 192 -12.09 -12.73 5.35
N SER A 193 -12.99 -12.65 4.37
CA SER A 193 -14.44 -12.55 4.60
C SER A 193 -15.07 -13.79 5.27
N ASP A 194 -14.38 -14.93 5.29
CA ASP A 194 -14.83 -16.15 5.98
C ASP A 194 -14.35 -16.23 7.43
N LEU A 195 -13.45 -15.32 7.87
CA LEU A 195 -12.97 -15.28 9.25
C LEU A 195 -14.05 -14.76 10.19
N ALA A 196 -14.16 -15.40 11.37
CA ALA A 196 -15.20 -15.09 12.35
C ALA A 196 -15.00 -13.70 13.01
N ASN A 197 -13.76 -13.27 13.21
CA ASN A 197 -13.44 -12.05 13.96
C ASN A 197 -12.47 -11.16 13.16
N VAL A 198 -13.02 -10.20 12.43
CA VAL A 198 -12.26 -9.24 11.62
C VAL A 198 -12.61 -7.81 12.00
N VAL A 199 -11.60 -6.99 12.18
CA VAL A 199 -11.72 -5.54 12.42
C VAL A 199 -11.01 -4.81 11.29
N GLN A 200 -11.68 -3.88 10.63
CA GLN A 200 -11.03 -3.01 9.65
C GLN A 200 -10.26 -1.89 10.37
N SER A 201 -9.04 -1.63 9.92
CA SER A 201 -8.21 -0.50 10.33
C SER A 201 -8.15 0.55 9.23
N ASP A 202 -8.05 1.81 9.65
CA ASP A 202 -7.95 2.95 8.72
C ASP A 202 -6.53 3.10 8.16
N SER A 203 -5.52 2.62 8.91
CA SER A 203 -4.12 2.67 8.52
C SER A 203 -3.32 1.50 9.10
N TYR A 204 -2.16 1.22 8.53
CA TYR A 204 -1.23 0.23 9.10
C TYR A 204 -0.67 0.67 10.46
N THR A 205 -0.57 1.98 10.72
CA THR A 205 -0.22 2.53 12.03
C THR A 205 -1.25 2.10 13.08
N THR A 206 -2.55 2.21 12.76
CA THR A 206 -3.65 1.76 13.62
C THR A 206 -3.59 0.24 13.84
N SER A 207 -3.34 -0.54 12.78
CA SER A 207 -3.19 -2.00 12.90
C SER A 207 -2.05 -2.40 13.84
N MET A 208 -0.87 -1.78 13.69
CA MET A 208 0.29 -2.02 14.57
C MET A 208 0.02 -1.64 16.02
N SER A 209 -0.66 -0.51 16.25
CA SER A 209 -1.06 -0.08 17.61
C SER A 209 -2.02 -1.07 18.26
N ARG A 210 -3.04 -1.54 17.52
CA ARG A 210 -3.97 -2.56 18.01
C ARG A 210 -3.26 -3.87 18.35
N LEU A 211 -2.31 -4.29 17.49
CA LEU A 211 -1.52 -5.48 17.71
C LEU A 211 -0.67 -5.37 18.99
N ALA A 212 0.08 -4.28 19.13
CA ALA A 212 0.95 -4.03 20.27
C ALA A 212 0.18 -3.98 21.59
N ALA A 213 -1.03 -3.38 21.58
CA ALA A 213 -1.93 -3.32 22.72
C ALA A 213 -2.67 -4.64 23.01
N GLY A 214 -2.47 -5.69 22.21
CA GLY A 214 -3.17 -6.98 22.35
C GLY A 214 -4.68 -6.92 22.08
N GLN A 215 -5.16 -5.89 21.38
CA GLN A 215 -6.57 -5.74 21.01
C GLN A 215 -6.95 -6.67 19.85
N VAL A 216 -5.99 -7.09 19.06
CA VAL A 216 -6.10 -8.09 18.01
C VAL A 216 -4.95 -9.07 18.12
N ASP A 217 -5.16 -10.28 17.60
CA ASP A 217 -4.17 -11.36 17.66
C ASP A 217 -3.25 -11.35 16.47
N VAL A 218 -3.79 -10.95 15.30
CA VAL A 218 -3.15 -11.02 14.00
C VAL A 218 -3.43 -9.75 13.21
N ILE A 219 -2.43 -9.29 12.48
CA ILE A 219 -2.60 -8.25 11.46
C ILE A 219 -2.00 -8.72 10.12
N VAL A 220 -2.37 -8.04 9.06
CA VAL A 220 -1.80 -8.24 7.72
C VAL A 220 -1.25 -6.95 7.17
N GLY A 221 -0.17 -7.01 6.42
CA GLY A 221 0.43 -5.82 5.82
C GLY A 221 1.75 -6.10 5.11
N PHE A 222 2.38 -5.05 4.64
CA PHE A 222 3.63 -5.14 3.89
C PHE A 222 4.78 -5.72 4.72
N ALA A 223 5.65 -6.50 4.08
CA ALA A 223 6.66 -7.34 4.73
C ALA A 223 7.63 -6.58 5.66
N HIS A 224 7.97 -5.33 5.34
CA HIS A 224 8.87 -4.50 6.14
C HIS A 224 8.17 -3.67 7.23
N MET A 225 6.93 -4.04 7.61
CA MET A 225 6.17 -3.24 8.59
C MET A 225 6.79 -3.27 9.98
N ARG A 226 7.45 -4.37 10.39
CA ARG A 226 8.20 -4.41 11.66
C ARG A 226 9.33 -3.40 11.66
N ALA A 227 10.18 -3.40 10.64
CA ALA A 227 11.29 -2.43 10.49
C ALA A 227 10.77 -0.98 10.51
N LYS A 228 9.67 -0.70 9.79
CA LYS A 228 9.07 0.64 9.74
C LYS A 228 8.57 1.13 11.09
N TYR A 229 7.99 0.24 11.91
CA TYR A 229 7.30 0.63 13.13
C TYR A 229 8.03 0.25 14.43
N ALA A 230 9.18 -0.45 14.37
CA ALA A 230 9.93 -0.89 15.55
C ALA A 230 10.23 0.24 16.53
N ALA A 231 10.65 1.41 16.05
CA ALA A 231 10.93 2.57 16.90
C ALA A 231 9.69 3.11 17.65
N ASN A 232 8.49 2.89 17.09
CA ASN A 232 7.23 3.33 17.69
C ASN A 232 6.57 2.24 18.54
N TRP A 233 7.03 1.01 18.45
CA TRP A 233 6.37 -0.15 19.06
C TRP A 233 6.20 0.02 20.58
N MET A 234 7.27 0.26 21.31
CA MET A 234 7.19 0.51 22.76
C MET A 234 6.80 1.94 23.10
N SER A 235 7.32 2.92 22.33
CA SER A 235 7.19 4.34 22.69
C SER A 235 5.81 4.93 22.42
N LYS A 236 5.06 4.38 21.44
CA LYS A 236 3.77 4.94 21.00
C LYS A 236 2.62 3.91 20.98
N PHE A 237 2.91 2.62 20.69
CA PHE A 237 1.86 1.64 20.45
C PHE A 237 1.55 0.78 21.66
N GLY A 238 2.35 0.86 22.74
CA GLY A 238 2.11 0.14 23.98
C GLY A 238 2.75 -1.25 24.04
N GLY A 239 3.67 -1.56 23.14
CA GLY A 239 4.50 -2.76 23.26
C GLY A 239 5.32 -2.77 24.55
N THR A 240 5.48 -3.93 25.16
CA THR A 240 6.15 -4.09 26.46
C THR A 240 7.58 -4.61 26.36
N ASP A 241 7.99 -5.06 25.17
CA ASP A 241 9.35 -5.49 24.83
C ASP A 241 9.58 -5.17 23.34
N ASP A 242 10.73 -5.54 22.81
CA ASP A 242 11.10 -5.36 21.41
C ASP A 242 10.07 -5.96 20.45
N CYS A 243 9.81 -5.26 19.32
CA CYS A 243 8.82 -5.64 18.33
C CYS A 243 9.06 -7.06 17.78
N TYR A 244 10.31 -7.40 17.50
CA TYR A 244 10.70 -8.70 16.94
C TYR A 244 10.58 -9.85 17.95
N LYS A 245 10.64 -9.55 19.25
CA LYS A 245 10.39 -10.53 20.30
C LYS A 245 8.90 -10.76 20.56
N GLN A 246 8.10 -9.70 20.38
CA GLN A 246 6.66 -9.75 20.68
C GLN A 246 5.81 -10.16 19.47
N THR A 247 6.38 -10.17 18.27
CA THR A 247 5.67 -10.53 17.04
C THR A 247 6.33 -11.70 16.32
N ALA A 248 5.53 -12.45 15.58
CA ALA A 248 6.02 -13.50 14.70
C ALA A 248 5.27 -13.51 13.37
N VAL A 249 5.99 -13.69 12.29
CA VAL A 249 5.41 -13.91 10.96
C VAL A 249 4.80 -15.30 10.92
N LEU A 250 3.52 -15.39 10.63
CA LEU A 250 2.77 -16.64 10.50
C LEU A 250 2.77 -17.16 9.06
N ALA A 251 2.78 -16.24 8.10
CA ALA A 251 2.80 -16.54 6.68
C ALA A 251 3.33 -15.36 5.87
N VAL A 252 3.81 -15.67 4.68
CA VAL A 252 4.29 -14.71 3.68
C VAL A 252 3.55 -14.97 2.37
N THR A 253 3.12 -13.93 1.69
CA THR A 253 2.40 -14.05 0.40
C THR A 253 3.36 -14.08 -0.78
N ASP A 254 2.83 -14.35 -1.97
CA ASP A 254 3.52 -14.11 -3.23
C ASP A 254 3.88 -12.64 -3.40
N GLN A 255 4.70 -12.34 -4.41
CA GLN A 255 5.13 -10.99 -4.75
C GLN A 255 3.94 -10.11 -5.13
N ILE A 256 3.94 -8.90 -4.60
CA ILE A 256 2.99 -7.84 -4.90
C ILE A 256 3.76 -6.78 -5.66
N MET A 257 3.35 -6.46 -6.86
CA MET A 257 3.95 -5.33 -7.59
C MET A 257 3.75 -4.04 -6.81
N ASP A 258 4.76 -3.18 -6.81
CA ASP A 258 4.70 -1.89 -6.13
C ASP A 258 3.57 -1.01 -6.67
N ASP A 259 3.16 -0.04 -5.87
CA ASP A 259 2.06 0.85 -6.20
C ASP A 259 2.32 1.60 -7.51
N THR A 260 1.24 1.91 -8.19
CA THR A 260 1.25 2.60 -9.47
C THR A 260 1.01 4.09 -9.29
N ILE A 261 1.57 4.88 -10.20
CA ILE A 261 1.15 6.25 -10.46
C ILE A 261 0.20 6.18 -11.65
N CYS A 262 -1.08 6.42 -11.37
CA CYS A 262 -2.13 6.42 -12.37
C CYS A 262 -2.58 7.84 -12.70
N VAL A 263 -3.08 8.02 -13.91
CA VAL A 263 -3.67 9.28 -14.36
C VAL A 263 -5.10 9.06 -14.84
N SER A 264 -5.98 10.01 -14.55
CA SER A 264 -7.40 9.93 -14.90
C SER A 264 -7.61 10.11 -16.41
N LYS A 265 -8.35 9.19 -17.02
CA LYS A 265 -8.85 9.35 -18.40
C LYS A 265 -9.90 10.45 -18.51
N ASN A 266 -10.52 10.83 -17.39
CA ASN A 266 -11.58 11.82 -17.31
C ASN A 266 -11.08 13.23 -16.90
N SER A 267 -9.77 13.41 -16.67
CA SER A 267 -9.16 14.71 -16.42
C SER A 267 -8.90 15.46 -17.72
N ASP A 268 -9.30 16.72 -17.80
CA ASP A 268 -9.13 17.55 -19.00
C ASP A 268 -7.66 17.92 -19.26
N ILE A 269 -6.81 17.97 -18.22
CA ILE A 269 -5.40 18.35 -18.36
C ILE A 269 -4.48 17.19 -18.80
N MET A 270 -4.96 15.92 -18.75
CA MET A 270 -4.17 14.74 -19.07
C MET A 270 -4.06 14.50 -20.58
N SER A 271 -3.44 15.46 -21.31
CA SER A 271 -2.95 15.25 -22.68
C SER A 271 -1.78 14.27 -22.69
N GLU A 272 -1.50 13.66 -23.83
CA GLU A 272 -0.33 12.78 -23.98
C GLU A 272 1.01 13.51 -23.70
N GLY A 273 1.07 14.80 -24.06
CA GLY A 273 2.23 15.65 -23.73
C GLY A 273 2.40 15.86 -22.23
N PHE A 274 1.31 16.15 -21.52
CA PHE A 274 1.35 16.38 -20.08
C PHE A 274 1.61 15.07 -19.31
N LYS A 275 1.00 13.95 -19.71
CA LYS A 275 1.30 12.62 -19.16
C LYS A 275 2.79 12.32 -19.21
N LYS A 276 3.41 12.54 -20.41
CA LYS A 276 4.84 12.33 -20.57
C LYS A 276 5.66 13.24 -19.67
N ALA A 277 5.34 14.53 -19.63
CA ALA A 277 6.04 15.50 -18.79
C ALA A 277 5.94 15.15 -17.29
N PHE A 278 4.78 14.71 -16.84
CA PHE A 278 4.58 14.26 -15.46
C PHE A 278 5.37 12.97 -15.15
N ALA A 279 5.40 12.02 -16.07
CA ALA A 279 6.21 10.83 -15.92
C ALA A 279 7.70 11.16 -15.79
N ASP A 280 8.21 12.01 -16.67
CA ASP A 280 9.61 12.47 -16.65
C ASP A 280 9.91 13.23 -15.33
N ALA A 281 9.00 14.08 -14.86
CA ALA A 281 9.11 14.77 -13.56
C ALA A 281 9.21 13.77 -12.40
N CYS A 282 8.35 12.78 -12.34
CA CYS A 282 8.40 11.73 -11.30
C CYS A 282 9.73 10.96 -11.32
N ILE A 283 10.25 10.63 -12.51
CA ILE A 283 11.52 9.91 -12.67
C ILE A 283 12.71 10.77 -12.22
N ASN A 284 12.69 12.08 -12.49
CA ASN A 284 13.78 12.98 -12.13
C ASN A 284 13.81 13.29 -10.61
N ILE A 285 12.66 13.24 -9.95
CA ILE A 285 12.52 13.50 -8.49
C ILE A 285 12.92 12.25 -7.67
N GLY A 286 12.61 11.05 -8.15
CA GLY A 286 12.84 9.77 -7.44
C GLY A 286 14.24 9.24 -7.64
#